data_8bcc3a199ca589b6898d3c2be27dcb4c
#
_entry.id   8bcc3a199ca589b6898d3c2be27dcb4c
#
_cell.length_a   1.000
_cell.length_b   1.000
_cell.length_c   1.000
_cell.angle_alpha   90.00
_cell.angle_beta   90.00
_cell.angle_gamma   90.00
#
_symmetry.space_group_name_H-M   'P 1'
#
loop_
_entity.id
_entity.type
_entity.pdbx_description
1 polymer ?
#
loop_
_entity_poly.entity_id
_entity_poly.type
_entity_poly.pdbx_seq_one_letter_code
_entity_poly.pdbx_strand_id
1 'polypeptide(L)'
;VLGLILIVVIVLLAVFGPGMNSYTYSGQDLSQKNFAPRVPGLEQFGILDGSEKMSTTTGTKVTNAYQEKDKLDVYYWFGSDLYGRDIWTRTWEGARVSLIIAVAAAVIDMVIGMSYGLISGYFGGRVDMIMQRFLEVANGIPRLVIVTLLLLVLQPGMVTIIFALMLTEWVGMSRIARAEMLKLKDQEFVLA
;
A
#
# COMPACT_ATOMS: atom_id res chain seq x y z
N VAL A 1 -10.65 -13.40 14.36
CA VAL A 1 -9.45 -14.26 14.34
C VAL A 1 -8.89 -14.39 12.94
N LEU A 2 -9.67 -14.81 11.92
CA LEU A 2 -9.18 -15.00 10.54
C LEU A 2 -8.57 -13.73 9.94
N GLY A 3 -9.22 -12.57 10.09
CA GLY A 3 -8.71 -11.29 9.59
C GLY A 3 -7.38 -10.89 10.22
N LEU A 4 -7.22 -11.12 11.53
CA LEU A 4 -5.96 -10.86 12.21
C LEU A 4 -4.82 -11.74 11.67
N ILE A 5 -5.08 -13.02 11.45
CA ILE A 5 -4.11 -13.97 10.90
C ILE A 5 -3.67 -13.49 9.50
N LEU A 6 -4.61 -13.09 8.64
CA LEU A 6 -4.29 -12.58 7.31
C LEU A 6 -3.39 -11.34 7.36
N ILE A 7 -3.70 -10.38 8.26
CA ILE A 7 -2.88 -9.17 8.43
C ILE A 7 -1.47 -9.56 8.87
N VAL A 8 -1.33 -10.45 9.87
CA VAL A 8 -0.03 -10.92 10.35
C VAL A 8 0.77 -11.59 9.21
N VAL A 9 0.12 -12.46 8.42
CA VAL A 9 0.77 -13.11 7.27
C VAL A 9 1.24 -12.08 6.24
N ILE A 10 0.42 -11.10 5.89
CA ILE A 10 0.79 -10.04 4.95
C ILE A 10 1.99 -9.23 5.48
N VAL A 11 1.99 -8.86 6.76
CA VAL A 11 3.10 -8.13 7.39
C VAL A 11 4.38 -8.97 7.37
N LEU A 12 4.30 -10.24 7.73
CA LEU A 12 5.47 -11.14 7.70
C LEU A 12 6.01 -11.30 6.28
N LEU A 13 5.14 -11.47 5.28
CA LEU A 13 5.56 -11.58 3.88
C LEU A 13 6.11 -10.24 3.34
N ALA A 14 5.58 -9.11 3.75
CA ALA A 14 6.15 -7.81 3.38
C ALA A 14 7.57 -7.60 3.95
N VAL A 15 7.84 -8.14 5.16
CA VAL A 15 9.17 -8.04 5.80
C VAL A 15 10.17 -9.07 5.24
N PHE A 16 9.76 -10.31 5.11
CA PHE A 16 10.66 -11.42 4.78
C PHE A 16 10.55 -11.90 3.32
N GLY A 17 9.39 -11.69 2.68
CA GLY A 17 9.10 -12.18 1.34
C GLY A 17 10.11 -11.81 0.25
N PRO A 18 10.60 -10.56 0.18
CA PRO A 18 11.64 -10.18 -0.80
C PRO A 18 12.96 -10.94 -0.64
N GLY A 19 13.29 -11.39 0.57
CA GLY A 19 14.50 -12.16 0.86
C GLY A 19 14.34 -13.68 0.72
N MET A 20 13.15 -14.18 0.37
CA MET A 20 12.90 -15.62 0.25
C MET A 20 13.38 -16.23 -1.07
N ASN A 21 13.70 -15.39 -2.05
CA ASN A 21 14.30 -15.79 -3.31
C ASN A 21 15.58 -14.96 -3.60
N SER A 22 16.28 -15.28 -4.67
CA SER A 22 17.53 -14.61 -5.07
C SER A 22 17.33 -13.40 -5.98
N TYR A 23 16.08 -13.02 -6.30
CA TYR A 23 15.80 -11.92 -7.20
C TYR A 23 15.77 -10.58 -6.48
N THR A 24 16.11 -9.51 -7.20
CA THR A 24 16.06 -8.14 -6.69
C THR A 24 14.92 -7.35 -7.31
N TYR A 25 14.44 -6.32 -6.64
CA TYR A 25 13.35 -5.46 -7.11
C TYR A 25 13.61 -4.85 -8.50
N SER A 26 14.84 -4.44 -8.78
CA SER A 26 15.27 -3.81 -10.03
C SER A 26 15.84 -4.78 -11.06
N GLY A 27 16.08 -6.04 -10.66
CA GLY A 27 16.60 -7.07 -11.55
C GLY A 27 15.64 -7.33 -12.69
N GLN A 28 16.14 -7.30 -13.95
CA GLN A 28 15.33 -7.56 -15.12
C GLN A 28 16.14 -8.36 -16.15
N ASP A 29 15.44 -9.30 -16.80
CA ASP A 29 15.97 -10.09 -17.91
C ASP A 29 14.89 -10.26 -18.98
N LEU A 30 15.03 -9.50 -20.07
CA LEU A 30 14.06 -9.51 -21.18
C LEU A 30 13.91 -10.88 -21.85
N SER A 31 14.90 -11.77 -21.72
CA SER A 31 14.79 -13.15 -22.21
C SER A 31 13.76 -13.96 -21.42
N GLN A 32 13.46 -13.55 -20.18
CA GLN A 32 12.59 -14.24 -19.23
C GLN A 32 11.23 -13.50 -19.04
N LYS A 33 10.84 -12.68 -20.02
CA LYS A 33 9.55 -11.97 -19.98
C LYS A 33 8.37 -12.92 -20.02
N ASN A 34 7.33 -12.60 -19.25
CA ASN A 34 6.05 -13.31 -19.19
C ASN A 34 6.20 -14.81 -18.89
N PHE A 35 7.10 -15.18 -17.99
CA PHE A 35 7.16 -16.53 -17.48
C PHE A 35 6.00 -16.79 -16.53
N ALA A 36 5.33 -17.92 -16.70
CA ALA A 36 4.26 -18.37 -15.81
C ALA A 36 4.80 -18.71 -14.40
N PRO A 37 3.95 -18.73 -13.36
CA PRO A 37 4.36 -19.11 -12.02
C PRO A 37 4.98 -20.52 -12.00
N ARG A 38 6.18 -20.62 -11.39
CA ARG A 38 6.89 -21.89 -11.19
C ARG A 38 7.51 -21.92 -9.80
N VAL A 39 7.14 -22.96 -9.02
CA VAL A 39 7.59 -23.11 -7.62
C VAL A 39 8.34 -24.44 -7.47
N PRO A 40 9.56 -24.41 -6.88
CA PRO A 40 10.34 -25.63 -6.66
C PRO A 40 9.55 -26.67 -5.86
N GLY A 41 9.53 -27.91 -6.33
CA GLY A 41 8.84 -29.02 -5.67
C GLY A 41 7.35 -29.16 -5.99
N LEU A 42 6.63 -28.07 -6.26
CA LEU A 42 5.20 -28.15 -6.67
C LEU A 42 5.04 -28.53 -8.13
N GLU A 43 6.01 -28.23 -8.96
CA GLU A 43 6.04 -28.58 -10.38
C GLU A 43 5.90 -30.09 -10.64
N GLN A 44 6.39 -30.93 -9.71
CA GLN A 44 6.30 -32.40 -9.78
C GLN A 44 4.85 -32.90 -9.70
N PHE A 45 3.97 -32.10 -9.11
CA PHE A 45 2.53 -32.39 -8.99
C PHE A 45 1.70 -31.75 -10.11
N GLY A 46 2.34 -31.08 -11.09
CA GLY A 46 1.66 -30.32 -12.15
C GLY A 46 0.97 -29.05 -11.64
N ILE A 47 1.40 -28.53 -10.45
CA ILE A 47 0.89 -27.31 -9.84
C ILE A 47 2.01 -26.28 -9.91
N LEU A 48 1.74 -25.10 -10.50
CA LEU A 48 2.75 -24.03 -10.67
C LEU A 48 4.03 -24.56 -11.31
N ASP A 49 3.89 -25.28 -12.41
CA ASP A 49 4.97 -25.93 -13.16
C ASP A 49 5.56 -25.05 -14.27
N GLY A 50 5.09 -23.81 -14.40
CA GLY A 50 5.50 -22.87 -15.43
C GLY A 50 4.81 -23.04 -16.77
N SER A 51 3.80 -23.94 -16.88
CA SER A 51 3.03 -24.11 -18.09
C SER A 51 1.86 -23.13 -18.18
N GLU A 52 1.58 -22.65 -19.39
CA GLU A 52 0.41 -21.83 -19.72
C GLU A 52 -0.51 -22.56 -20.68
N LYS A 53 -1.82 -22.49 -20.41
CA LYS A 53 -2.85 -23.02 -21.29
C LYS A 53 -3.43 -21.89 -22.13
N MET A 54 -3.05 -21.84 -23.40
CA MET A 54 -3.62 -20.88 -24.36
C MET A 54 -4.78 -21.52 -25.12
N SER A 55 -5.96 -20.91 -25.04
CA SER A 55 -7.08 -21.31 -25.90
C SER A 55 -6.86 -20.76 -27.31
N THR A 56 -6.79 -21.63 -28.28
CA THR A 56 -6.69 -21.28 -29.71
C THR A 56 -7.92 -21.71 -30.45
N THR A 57 -8.13 -21.19 -31.65
CA THR A 57 -9.26 -21.60 -32.54
C THR A 57 -9.28 -23.10 -32.87
N THR A 58 -8.15 -23.76 -32.71
CA THR A 58 -7.99 -25.20 -33.01
C THR A 58 -7.93 -26.08 -31.75
N GLY A 59 -8.08 -25.52 -30.53
CA GLY A 59 -8.02 -26.24 -29.26
C GLY A 59 -7.16 -25.55 -28.21
N THR A 60 -6.89 -26.24 -27.10
CA THR A 60 -6.03 -25.72 -26.02
C THR A 60 -4.57 -26.14 -26.30
N LYS A 61 -3.70 -25.16 -26.50
CA LYS A 61 -2.25 -25.37 -26.59
C LYS A 61 -1.64 -25.15 -25.21
N VAL A 62 -0.86 -26.11 -24.73
CA VAL A 62 -0.04 -25.95 -23.52
C VAL A 62 1.36 -25.57 -23.97
N THR A 63 1.87 -24.45 -23.46
CA THR A 63 3.23 -23.95 -23.71
C THR A 63 3.97 -23.80 -22.39
N ASN A 64 5.27 -24.02 -22.40
CA ASN A 64 6.13 -23.78 -21.22
C ASN A 64 7.34 -22.96 -21.67
N ALA A 65 7.31 -21.67 -21.34
CA ALA A 65 8.35 -20.72 -21.72
C ALA A 65 9.73 -21.07 -21.13
N TYR A 66 9.78 -21.78 -20.02
CA TYR A 66 11.04 -22.24 -19.42
C TYR A 66 11.73 -23.29 -20.28
N GLN A 67 10.94 -24.20 -20.86
CA GLN A 67 11.46 -25.22 -21.77
C GLN A 67 11.82 -24.62 -23.13
N GLU A 68 10.96 -23.76 -23.69
CA GLU A 68 11.18 -23.13 -24.98
C GLU A 68 12.43 -22.25 -25.02
N LYS A 69 12.80 -21.66 -23.88
CA LYS A 69 13.95 -20.74 -23.77
C LYS A 69 15.16 -21.33 -23.06
N ASP A 70 15.13 -22.64 -22.76
CA ASP A 70 16.20 -23.37 -22.05
C ASP A 70 16.60 -22.69 -20.71
N LYS A 71 15.59 -22.38 -19.89
CA LYS A 71 15.71 -21.73 -18.57
C LYS A 71 15.11 -22.61 -17.46
N LEU A 72 15.44 -23.88 -17.44
CA LEU A 72 14.91 -24.87 -16.49
C LEU A 72 15.45 -24.69 -15.06
N ASP A 73 16.51 -23.93 -14.87
CA ASP A 73 17.12 -23.59 -13.58
C ASP A 73 16.48 -22.36 -12.91
N VAL A 74 15.56 -21.68 -13.60
CA VAL A 74 14.90 -20.46 -13.14
C VAL A 74 13.55 -20.76 -12.51
N TYR A 75 13.22 -20.11 -11.40
CA TYR A 75 11.95 -20.27 -10.69
C TYR A 75 11.38 -18.90 -10.32
N TYR A 76 10.32 -18.50 -10.98
CA TYR A 76 9.51 -17.34 -10.65
C TYR A 76 8.24 -17.76 -9.94
N TRP A 77 8.15 -17.60 -8.63
CA TRP A 77 7.03 -18.12 -7.83
C TRP A 77 5.68 -17.52 -8.24
N PHE A 78 5.63 -16.23 -8.57
CA PHE A 78 4.44 -15.55 -9.11
C PHE A 78 4.58 -15.25 -10.61
N GLY A 79 5.56 -15.84 -11.28
CA GLY A 79 5.87 -15.52 -12.65
C GLY A 79 6.72 -14.27 -12.81
N SER A 80 6.96 -13.87 -14.05
CA SER A 80 7.69 -12.65 -14.41
C SER A 80 6.82 -11.70 -15.24
N ASP A 81 7.13 -10.41 -15.17
CA ASP A 81 6.42 -9.38 -15.93
C ASP A 81 6.96 -9.20 -17.36
N LEU A 82 6.44 -8.19 -18.10
CA LEU A 82 6.85 -7.83 -19.46
C LEU A 82 8.35 -7.48 -19.60
N TYR A 83 9.02 -7.15 -18.49
CA TYR A 83 10.43 -6.83 -18.44
C TYR A 83 11.29 -7.97 -17.89
N GLY A 84 10.68 -9.13 -17.61
CA GLY A 84 11.36 -10.27 -17.01
C GLY A 84 11.76 -10.06 -15.55
N ARG A 85 11.01 -9.21 -14.81
CA ARG A 85 11.23 -8.95 -13.38
C ARG A 85 10.39 -9.90 -12.55
N ASP A 86 10.93 -10.34 -11.41
CA ASP A 86 10.23 -11.23 -10.50
C ASP A 86 9.02 -10.56 -9.84
N ILE A 87 7.83 -11.10 -10.05
CA ILE A 87 6.57 -10.56 -9.51
C ILE A 87 6.48 -10.80 -8.00
N TRP A 88 6.99 -11.91 -7.46
CA TRP A 88 7.00 -12.20 -6.03
C TRP A 88 7.74 -11.09 -5.25
N THR A 89 9.00 -10.84 -5.59
CA THR A 89 9.82 -9.82 -4.94
C THR A 89 9.17 -8.44 -5.05
N ARG A 90 8.67 -8.08 -6.23
CA ARG A 90 8.01 -6.79 -6.46
C ARG A 90 6.72 -6.62 -5.67
N THR A 91 5.94 -7.68 -5.52
CA THR A 91 4.70 -7.66 -4.73
C THR A 91 4.99 -7.35 -3.26
N TRP A 92 5.97 -8.05 -2.66
CA TRP A 92 6.25 -7.88 -1.25
C TRP A 92 7.06 -6.62 -0.94
N GLU A 93 7.92 -6.17 -1.83
CA GLU A 93 8.53 -4.82 -1.73
C GLU A 93 7.47 -3.72 -1.83
N GLY A 94 6.52 -3.83 -2.76
CA GLY A 94 5.40 -2.90 -2.86
C GLY A 94 4.51 -2.91 -1.61
N ALA A 95 4.22 -4.09 -1.05
CA ALA A 95 3.48 -4.24 0.20
C ALA A 95 4.23 -3.58 1.38
N ARG A 96 5.55 -3.73 1.47
CA ARG A 96 6.38 -3.05 2.48
C ARG A 96 6.25 -1.53 2.41
N VAL A 97 6.38 -0.96 1.21
CA VAL A 97 6.21 0.49 0.99
C VAL A 97 4.80 0.93 1.40
N SER A 98 3.77 0.19 1.00
CA SER A 98 2.38 0.50 1.36
C SER A 98 2.13 0.47 2.86
N LEU A 99 2.70 -0.50 3.59
CA LEU A 99 2.60 -0.59 5.04
C LEU A 99 3.31 0.57 5.74
N ILE A 100 4.49 0.97 5.27
CA ILE A 100 5.20 2.14 5.81
C ILE A 100 4.36 3.41 5.64
N ILE A 101 3.79 3.62 4.45
CA ILE A 101 2.92 4.76 4.18
C ILE A 101 1.67 4.72 5.07
N ALA A 102 1.04 3.55 5.24
CA ALA A 102 -0.15 3.40 6.08
C ALA A 102 0.13 3.72 7.55
N VAL A 103 1.26 3.26 8.09
CA VAL A 103 1.68 3.59 9.47
C VAL A 103 1.98 5.08 9.60
N ALA A 104 2.69 5.68 8.64
CA ALA A 104 2.96 7.11 8.64
C ALA A 104 1.67 7.94 8.61
N ALA A 105 0.71 7.57 7.76
CA ALA A 105 -0.60 8.23 7.69
C ALA A 105 -1.36 8.11 9.04
N ALA A 106 -1.40 6.93 9.64
CA ALA A 106 -2.05 6.72 10.92
C ALA A 106 -1.42 7.57 12.05
N VAL A 107 -0.10 7.70 12.08
CA VAL A 107 0.61 8.56 13.04
C VAL A 107 0.27 10.04 12.81
N ILE A 108 0.23 10.49 11.56
CA ILE A 108 -0.14 11.86 11.19
C ILE A 108 -1.58 12.15 11.65
N ASP A 109 -2.52 11.28 11.36
CA ASP A 109 -3.92 11.40 11.76
C ASP A 109 -4.05 11.46 13.29
N MET A 110 -3.35 10.61 14.01
CA MET A 110 -3.38 10.58 15.47
C MET A 110 -2.74 11.83 16.09
N VAL A 111 -1.59 12.27 15.60
CA VAL A 111 -0.88 13.40 16.20
C VAL A 111 -1.50 14.73 15.77
N ILE A 112 -1.68 14.96 14.48
CA ILE A 112 -2.17 16.24 13.96
C ILE A 112 -3.69 16.31 14.03
N GLY A 113 -4.39 15.31 13.46
CA GLY A 113 -5.84 15.31 13.35
C GLY A 113 -6.52 15.26 14.71
N MET A 114 -6.11 14.31 15.57
CA MET A 114 -6.68 14.22 16.91
C MET A 114 -6.40 15.46 17.74
N SER A 115 -5.16 15.95 17.79
CA SER A 115 -4.80 17.17 18.56
C SER A 115 -5.60 18.38 18.09
N TYR A 116 -5.70 18.60 16.79
CA TYR A 116 -6.48 19.68 16.22
C TYR A 116 -7.96 19.58 16.59
N GLY A 117 -8.55 18.41 16.45
CA GLY A 117 -9.95 18.16 16.77
C GLY A 117 -10.26 18.33 18.26
N LEU A 118 -9.41 17.80 19.15
CA LEU A 118 -9.55 17.96 20.59
C LEU A 118 -9.46 19.40 21.02
N ILE A 119 -8.49 20.18 20.53
CA ILE A 119 -8.36 21.62 20.83
C ILE A 119 -9.62 22.36 20.37
N SER A 120 -10.06 22.14 19.15
CA SER A 120 -11.28 22.75 18.59
C SER A 120 -12.52 22.45 19.44
N GLY A 121 -12.75 21.17 19.78
CA GLY A 121 -13.88 20.75 20.57
C GLY A 121 -13.85 21.24 22.04
N TYR A 122 -12.65 21.22 22.66
CA TYR A 122 -12.47 21.64 24.06
C TYR A 122 -12.74 23.12 24.25
N PHE A 123 -12.06 23.99 23.52
CA PHE A 123 -12.22 25.45 23.66
C PHE A 123 -13.57 25.92 23.13
N GLY A 124 -14.09 25.35 22.07
CA GLY A 124 -15.40 25.72 21.51
C GLY A 124 -15.47 27.19 21.03
N GLY A 125 -16.68 27.70 20.87
CA GLY A 125 -16.94 29.12 20.61
C GLY A 125 -16.18 29.70 19.41
N ARG A 126 -15.46 30.81 19.61
CA ARG A 126 -14.71 31.48 18.53
C ARG A 126 -13.49 30.67 18.04
N VAL A 127 -12.84 29.95 18.95
CA VAL A 127 -11.69 29.09 18.58
C VAL A 127 -12.13 27.98 17.62
N ASP A 128 -13.17 27.28 18.01
CA ASP A 128 -13.76 26.24 17.17
C ASP A 128 -14.21 26.78 15.80
N MET A 129 -14.90 27.93 15.78
CA MET A 129 -15.35 28.54 14.54
C MET A 129 -14.19 28.86 13.59
N ILE A 130 -13.10 29.46 14.09
CA ILE A 130 -11.92 29.78 13.27
C ILE A 130 -11.24 28.50 12.76
N MET A 131 -11.07 27.53 13.64
CA MET A 131 -10.46 26.25 13.29
C MET A 131 -11.27 25.49 12.25
N GLN A 132 -12.61 25.49 12.35
CA GLN A 132 -13.48 24.87 11.33
C GLN A 132 -13.40 25.60 9.99
N ARG A 133 -13.30 26.94 9.95
CA ARG A 133 -13.09 27.69 8.70
C ARG A 133 -11.77 27.31 8.03
N PHE A 134 -10.72 27.14 8.81
CA PHE A 134 -9.45 26.66 8.27
C PHE A 134 -9.59 25.25 7.64
N LEU A 135 -10.28 24.32 8.31
CA LEU A 135 -10.55 22.98 7.76
C LEU A 135 -11.39 23.01 6.48
N GLU A 136 -12.39 23.93 6.40
CA GLU A 136 -13.19 24.09 5.19
C GLU A 136 -12.33 24.53 4.01
N VAL A 137 -11.45 25.50 4.21
CA VAL A 137 -10.52 25.96 3.18
C VAL A 137 -9.53 24.86 2.78
N ALA A 138 -8.93 24.17 3.75
CA ALA A 138 -7.99 23.08 3.51
C ALA A 138 -8.64 21.92 2.73
N ASN A 139 -9.90 21.60 3.07
CA ASN A 139 -10.65 20.51 2.41
C ASN A 139 -11.28 20.94 1.06
N GLY A 140 -11.31 22.23 0.77
CA GLY A 140 -11.81 22.79 -0.49
C GLY A 140 -10.92 22.50 -1.69
N ILE A 141 -9.64 22.19 -1.45
CA ILE A 141 -8.70 21.86 -2.51
C ILE A 141 -8.78 20.34 -2.80
N PRO A 142 -9.06 19.92 -4.04
CA PRO A 142 -9.09 18.49 -4.37
C PRO A 142 -7.74 17.83 -4.04
N ARG A 143 -7.77 16.77 -3.22
CA ARG A 143 -6.57 16.01 -2.80
C ARG A 143 -5.67 15.62 -3.97
N LEU A 144 -6.25 15.10 -5.04
CA LEU A 144 -5.49 14.69 -6.23
C LEU A 144 -4.69 15.84 -6.83
N VAL A 145 -5.21 17.07 -6.79
CA VAL A 145 -4.49 18.25 -7.29
C VAL A 145 -3.25 18.52 -6.42
N ILE A 146 -3.39 18.47 -5.09
CA ILE A 146 -2.27 18.65 -4.16
C ILE A 146 -1.19 17.58 -4.40
N VAL A 147 -1.60 16.30 -4.45
CA VAL A 147 -0.67 15.18 -4.67
C VAL A 147 0.05 15.32 -6.02
N THR A 148 -0.68 15.64 -7.08
CA THR A 148 -0.11 15.80 -8.42
C THR A 148 0.88 16.96 -8.49
N LEU A 149 0.55 18.10 -7.90
CA LEU A 149 1.45 19.26 -7.84
C LEU A 149 2.72 18.94 -7.04
N LEU A 150 2.58 18.24 -5.91
CA LEU A 150 3.74 17.83 -5.12
C LEU A 150 4.64 16.86 -5.87
N LEU A 151 4.08 15.89 -6.58
CA LEU A 151 4.85 14.96 -7.41
C LEU A 151 5.53 15.65 -8.60
N LEU A 152 5.00 16.77 -9.08
CA LEU A 152 5.60 17.55 -10.15
C LEU A 152 6.77 18.41 -9.65
N VAL A 153 6.66 18.98 -8.45
CA VAL A 153 7.67 19.87 -7.85
C VAL A 153 8.75 19.10 -7.10
N LEU A 154 8.33 18.11 -6.30
CA LEU A 154 9.20 17.21 -5.59
C LEU A 154 9.34 15.94 -6.41
N GLN A 155 10.50 15.33 -6.41
CA GLN A 155 10.69 14.07 -7.16
C GLN A 155 9.74 12.97 -6.66
N PRO A 156 9.20 12.12 -7.55
CA PRO A 156 8.36 11.00 -7.17
C PRO A 156 9.10 10.06 -6.21
N GLY A 157 8.44 9.73 -5.09
CA GLY A 157 9.01 8.84 -4.08
C GLY A 157 8.11 8.70 -2.85
N MET A 158 8.46 7.74 -1.99
CA MET A 158 7.73 7.45 -0.75
C MET A 158 7.62 8.70 0.15
N VAL A 159 8.70 9.47 0.28
CA VAL A 159 8.74 10.68 1.10
C VAL A 159 7.75 11.73 0.59
N THR A 160 7.69 11.95 -0.73
CA THR A 160 6.75 12.89 -1.35
C THR A 160 5.30 12.47 -1.12
N ILE A 161 5.00 11.17 -1.18
CA ILE A 161 3.66 10.64 -0.90
C ILE A 161 3.29 10.88 0.57
N ILE A 162 4.19 10.56 1.52
CA ILE A 162 3.95 10.80 2.95
C ILE A 162 3.73 12.30 3.20
N PHE A 163 4.48 13.18 2.56
CA PHE A 163 4.32 14.63 2.68
C PHE A 163 2.97 15.10 2.13
N ALA A 164 2.53 14.55 1.02
CA ALA A 164 1.20 14.83 0.45
C ALA A 164 0.06 14.39 1.39
N LEU A 165 0.18 13.22 1.99
CA LEU A 165 -0.76 12.71 2.99
C LEU A 165 -0.76 13.59 4.26
N MET A 166 0.41 14.02 4.72
CA MET A 166 0.56 14.93 5.86
C MET A 166 -0.21 16.27 5.67
N LEU A 167 -0.37 16.72 4.44
CA LEU A 167 -1.13 17.93 4.16
C LEU A 167 -2.64 17.72 4.07
N THR A 168 -3.12 16.52 3.82
CA THR A 168 -4.52 16.29 3.41
C THR A 168 -5.31 15.32 4.29
N GLU A 169 -4.69 14.28 4.85
CA GLU A 169 -5.43 13.18 5.50
C GLU A 169 -5.99 13.55 6.89
N TRP A 170 -5.25 14.28 7.70
CA TRP A 170 -5.58 14.60 9.09
C TRP A 170 -6.93 15.33 9.30
N VAL A 171 -7.48 15.96 8.25
CA VAL A 171 -8.75 16.70 8.32
C VAL A 171 -9.91 15.81 8.71
N GLY A 172 -9.95 14.56 8.22
CA GLY A 172 -10.98 13.57 8.56
C GLY A 172 -10.97 13.25 10.05
N MET A 173 -9.80 12.91 10.57
CA MET A 173 -9.61 12.57 11.99
C MET A 173 -9.91 13.75 12.92
N SER A 174 -9.56 14.98 12.52
CA SER A 174 -9.85 16.18 13.33
C SER A 174 -11.36 16.38 13.56
N ARG A 175 -12.19 16.09 12.58
CA ARG A 175 -13.65 16.19 12.72
C ARG A 175 -14.22 15.14 13.68
N ILE A 176 -13.69 13.91 13.60
CA ILE A 176 -14.09 12.82 14.51
C ILE A 176 -13.70 13.15 15.94
N ALA A 177 -12.43 13.53 16.16
CA ALA A 177 -11.90 13.90 17.48
C ALA A 177 -12.65 15.09 18.08
N ARG A 178 -12.97 16.10 17.26
CA ARG A 178 -13.80 17.22 17.70
C ARG A 178 -15.20 16.79 18.14
N ALA A 179 -15.88 15.93 17.37
CA ALA A 179 -17.20 15.46 17.70
C ALA A 179 -17.22 14.67 19.01
N GLU A 180 -16.22 13.82 19.24
CA GLU A 180 -16.09 13.07 20.49
C GLU A 180 -15.76 14.01 21.67
N MET A 181 -14.88 15.02 21.48
CA MET A 181 -14.57 15.99 22.51
C MET A 181 -15.81 16.80 22.94
N LEU A 182 -16.65 17.21 21.97
CA LEU A 182 -17.91 17.92 22.27
C LEU A 182 -18.89 17.08 23.09
N LYS A 183 -18.92 15.76 22.91
CA LYS A 183 -19.73 14.85 23.72
C LYS A 183 -19.18 14.65 25.14
N LEU A 184 -17.84 14.59 25.26
CA LEU A 184 -17.16 14.27 26.50
C LEU A 184 -17.03 15.48 27.44
N LYS A 185 -16.85 16.70 26.91
CA LYS A 185 -16.58 17.89 27.74
C LYS A 185 -17.69 18.26 28.72
N ASP A 186 -18.94 17.86 28.42
CA ASP A 186 -20.11 18.13 29.27
C ASP A 186 -20.41 16.99 30.27
N GLN A 187 -19.52 15.97 30.30
CA GLN A 187 -19.66 14.87 31.26
C GLN A 187 -19.11 15.26 32.63
N GLU A 188 -19.76 14.82 33.69
CA GLU A 188 -19.43 15.19 35.08
C GLU A 188 -17.98 14.87 35.47
N PHE A 189 -17.40 13.78 34.93
CA PHE A 189 -16.01 13.40 35.20
C PHE A 189 -14.96 14.27 34.52
N VAL A 190 -15.36 15.12 33.57
CA VAL A 190 -14.47 16.09 32.93
C VAL A 190 -14.59 17.46 33.61
N LEU A 191 -15.72 17.73 34.26
CA LEU A 191 -16.00 18.97 34.98
C LEU A 191 -15.48 18.97 36.43
N ALA A 192 -15.16 17.78 36.96
CA ALA A 192 -14.61 17.59 38.29
C ALA A 192 -13.09 17.82 38.32
#